data_fdf6c07fd5d14a5504a4847b7e39a09f
#
_entry.id   fdf6c07fd5d14a5504a4847b7e39a09f
#
_cell.length_a   1.000
_cell.length_b   1.000
_cell.length_c   1.000
_cell.angle_alpha   90.00
_cell.angle_beta   90.00
_cell.angle_gamma   90.00
#
_symmetry.space_group_name_H-M   'P 1'
#
loop_
_entity.id
_entity.type
_entity.pdbx_description
1 polymer ?
#
loop_
_entity_poly.entity_id
_entity_poly.type
_entity_poly.pdbx_seq_one_letter_code
_entity_poly.pdbx_strand_id
1 'polypeptide(L)'
;MRVGSRRRDQHSRTAPRPQPGNEPGSEDLPFDDQSFDAAMAVCTVHHWRDPVAGLREMRRVARRVVVFLFDTSVGGQFWLTRDYLPEVAALNGFRVLAALPELADAIGAETSPVTIPWDCADGFYEAYWRRPEAYLDERVRRGTSIWDAVGPEAERRAVRHLRADLGSGRWAERNGTLLDLEEAELGARLLIA
;
A
#
# COMPACT_ATOMS: atom_id res chain seq x y z
N MET A 1 7.02 -46.20 34.43
CA MET A 1 7.88 -45.57 33.42
C MET A 1 7.27 -44.21 33.09
N ARG A 2 7.83 -43.12 33.68
CA ARG A 2 7.31 -41.72 33.50
C ARG A 2 8.15 -41.04 32.43
N VAL A 3 7.50 -40.66 31.34
CA VAL A 3 8.13 -39.85 30.30
C VAL A 3 7.94 -38.37 30.68
N GLY A 4 9.04 -37.69 31.00
CA GLY A 4 9.05 -36.30 31.34
C GLY A 4 9.02 -35.44 30.06
N SER A 5 8.00 -34.62 29.90
CA SER A 5 7.94 -33.56 28.86
C SER A 5 8.86 -32.40 29.25
N ARG A 6 9.91 -32.18 28.49
CA ARG A 6 10.74 -30.97 28.61
C ARG A 6 9.94 -29.82 28.00
N ARG A 7 9.48 -28.89 28.84
CA ARG A 7 9.05 -27.57 28.43
C ARG A 7 10.27 -26.82 27.90
N ARG A 8 10.25 -26.40 26.63
CA ARG A 8 11.19 -25.41 26.11
C ARG A 8 10.77 -24.06 26.71
N ASP A 9 11.61 -23.51 27.56
CA ASP A 9 11.51 -22.14 28.01
C ASP A 9 11.74 -21.22 26.79
N GLN A 10 10.66 -20.67 26.26
CA GLN A 10 10.73 -19.56 25.34
C GLN A 10 11.09 -18.32 26.13
N HIS A 11 12.38 -18.00 26.20
CA HIS A 11 12.84 -16.69 26.63
C HIS A 11 12.45 -15.69 25.53
N SER A 12 11.32 -15.01 25.77
CA SER A 12 10.97 -13.79 25.05
C SER A 12 12.08 -12.77 25.30
N ARG A 13 13.04 -12.68 24.39
CA ARG A 13 13.99 -11.55 24.37
C ARG A 13 13.22 -10.33 23.89
N THR A 14 12.73 -9.55 24.84
CA THR A 14 12.24 -8.21 24.58
C THR A 14 13.42 -7.37 24.07
N ALA A 15 13.39 -7.00 22.80
CA ALA A 15 14.38 -6.07 22.24
C ALA A 15 14.41 -4.77 23.07
N PRO A 16 15.58 -4.17 23.33
CA PRO A 16 15.65 -2.91 24.04
C PRO A 16 14.87 -1.83 23.31
N ARG A 17 14.05 -1.05 24.04
CA ARG A 17 13.34 0.09 23.48
C ARG A 17 14.35 1.11 22.95
N PRO A 18 14.22 1.58 21.70
CA PRO A 18 15.05 2.65 21.18
C PRO A 18 14.92 3.90 22.05
N GLN A 19 16.05 4.60 22.26
CA GLN A 19 16.04 5.88 22.94
C GLN A 19 15.51 6.97 22.01
N PRO A 20 14.75 7.97 22.51
CA PRO A 20 14.25 9.08 21.69
C PRO A 20 15.43 9.83 21.05
N GLY A 21 15.42 9.97 19.72
CA GLY A 21 16.45 10.68 18.96
C GLY A 21 17.41 9.79 18.17
N ASN A 22 17.35 8.48 18.31
CA ASN A 22 18.16 7.53 17.54
C ASN A 22 17.29 6.32 17.12
N GLU A 23 16.12 6.60 16.55
CA GLU A 23 15.30 5.53 15.97
C GLU A 23 16.00 5.04 14.70
N PRO A 24 16.42 3.77 14.65
CA PRO A 24 16.95 3.20 13.41
C PRO A 24 15.88 3.31 12.35
N GLY A 25 16.26 3.87 11.20
CA GLY A 25 15.39 3.90 10.02
C GLY A 25 15.18 2.51 9.46
N SER A 26 14.30 2.39 8.48
CA SER A 26 14.12 1.14 7.71
C SER A 26 15.41 0.67 7.05
N GLU A 27 16.38 1.59 6.88
CA GLU A 27 17.66 1.38 6.19
C GLU A 27 18.79 0.84 7.10
N ASP A 28 18.54 0.71 8.43
CA ASP A 28 19.53 0.20 9.40
C ASP A 28 18.79 -0.48 10.56
N LEU A 29 18.40 -1.72 10.33
CA LEU A 29 17.63 -2.49 11.31
C LEU A 29 18.56 -3.08 12.37
N PRO A 30 18.28 -2.91 13.68
CA PRO A 30 19.15 -3.33 14.79
C PRO A 30 19.04 -4.83 15.08
N PHE A 31 19.08 -5.67 14.05
CA PHE A 31 18.94 -7.11 14.16
C PHE A 31 20.06 -7.82 13.38
N ASP A 32 20.44 -9.01 13.84
CA ASP A 32 21.41 -9.87 13.17
C ASP A 32 20.86 -10.40 11.85
N ASP A 33 21.76 -10.80 10.94
CA ASP A 33 21.41 -11.41 9.67
C ASP A 33 20.54 -12.64 9.89
N GLN A 34 19.47 -12.79 9.09
CA GLN A 34 18.56 -13.93 9.09
C GLN A 34 18.01 -14.31 10.48
N SER A 35 17.86 -13.31 11.37
CA SER A 35 17.32 -13.49 12.71
C SER A 35 15.81 -13.74 12.74
N PHE A 36 15.12 -13.47 11.62
CA PHE A 36 13.67 -13.69 11.44
C PHE A 36 13.40 -14.72 10.34
N ASP A 37 12.31 -15.46 10.48
CA ASP A 37 11.85 -16.36 9.42
C ASP A 37 11.23 -15.59 8.25
N ALA A 38 10.55 -14.46 8.54
CA ALA A 38 9.98 -13.57 7.55
C ALA A 38 9.93 -12.12 8.03
N ALA A 39 10.05 -11.19 7.09
CA ALA A 39 9.78 -9.75 7.27
C ALA A 39 8.69 -9.32 6.31
N MET A 40 7.80 -8.44 6.75
CA MET A 40 6.69 -7.96 5.94
C MET A 40 6.60 -6.44 5.97
N ALA A 41 6.36 -5.85 4.79
CA ALA A 41 6.04 -4.43 4.64
C ALA A 41 4.72 -4.29 3.86
N VAL A 42 3.75 -3.58 4.44
CA VAL A 42 2.42 -3.39 3.84
C VAL A 42 2.15 -1.90 3.70
N CYS A 43 2.02 -1.41 2.47
CA CYS A 43 1.71 -0.02 2.13
C CYS A 43 2.58 1.01 2.88
N THR A 44 3.86 0.71 3.11
CA THR A 44 4.77 1.56 3.90
C THR A 44 6.04 1.98 3.17
N VAL A 45 6.46 1.24 2.15
CA VAL A 45 7.75 1.45 1.45
C VAL A 45 7.90 2.87 0.90
N HIS A 46 6.81 3.48 0.45
CA HIS A 46 6.80 4.85 -0.08
C HIS A 46 7.00 5.96 0.98
N HIS A 47 7.00 5.60 2.25
CA HIS A 47 7.32 6.50 3.36
C HIS A 47 8.79 6.44 3.78
N TRP A 48 9.55 5.48 3.29
CA TRP A 48 10.95 5.32 3.65
C TRP A 48 11.82 6.35 2.93
N ARG A 49 12.91 6.76 3.59
CA ARG A 49 13.85 7.73 3.02
C ARG A 49 14.60 7.12 1.84
N ASP A 50 15.04 5.86 2.00
CA ASP A 50 15.68 5.04 0.96
C ASP A 50 14.98 3.67 0.89
N PRO A 51 13.97 3.52 0.03
CA PRO A 51 13.21 2.28 -0.11
C PRO A 51 14.08 1.08 -0.49
N VAL A 52 15.07 1.28 -1.36
CA VAL A 52 15.96 0.20 -1.82
C VAL A 52 16.85 -0.28 -0.67
N ALA A 53 17.43 0.64 0.10
CA ALA A 53 18.23 0.28 1.28
C ALA A 53 17.36 -0.43 2.33
N GLY A 54 16.14 0.07 2.60
CA GLY A 54 15.23 -0.55 3.55
C GLY A 54 14.80 -1.97 3.15
N LEU A 55 14.53 -2.19 1.87
CA LEU A 55 14.22 -3.53 1.37
C LEU A 55 15.42 -4.50 1.48
N ARG A 56 16.63 -4.01 1.20
CA ARG A 56 17.85 -4.81 1.41
C ARG A 56 18.06 -5.17 2.86
N GLU A 57 17.79 -4.25 3.79
CA GLU A 57 17.84 -4.52 5.22
C GLU A 57 16.79 -5.56 5.63
N MET A 58 15.55 -5.49 5.14
CA MET A 58 14.57 -6.54 5.35
C MET A 58 15.09 -7.91 4.86
N ARG A 59 15.73 -7.93 3.68
CA ARG A 59 16.29 -9.17 3.12
C ARG A 59 17.50 -9.67 3.88
N ARG A 60 18.28 -8.78 4.49
CA ARG A 60 19.40 -9.14 5.37
C ARG A 60 18.90 -9.82 6.65
N VAL A 61 17.94 -9.23 7.34
CA VAL A 61 17.48 -9.71 8.64
C VAL A 61 16.50 -10.89 8.58
N ALA A 62 15.87 -11.13 7.42
CA ALA A 62 14.86 -12.18 7.27
C ALA A 62 15.17 -13.16 6.13
N ARG A 63 14.75 -14.41 6.32
CA ARG A 63 14.89 -15.48 5.32
C ARG A 63 13.91 -15.32 4.15
N ARG A 64 12.75 -14.73 4.43
CA ARG A 64 11.72 -14.42 3.45
C ARG A 64 11.29 -12.98 3.60
N VAL A 65 11.00 -12.33 2.48
CA VAL A 65 10.47 -10.97 2.48
C VAL A 65 9.16 -10.95 1.71
N VAL A 66 8.14 -10.33 2.29
CA VAL A 66 6.85 -10.12 1.66
C VAL A 66 6.56 -8.62 1.68
N VAL A 67 6.35 -8.04 0.50
CA VAL A 67 6.00 -6.62 0.38
C VAL A 67 4.69 -6.50 -0.36
N PHE A 68 3.71 -5.81 0.24
CA PHE A 68 2.49 -5.42 -0.42
C PHE A 68 2.51 -3.91 -0.66
N LEU A 69 2.34 -3.52 -1.91
CA LEU A 69 2.37 -2.11 -2.35
C LEU A 69 1.51 -1.92 -3.60
N PHE A 70 1.40 -0.67 -4.08
CA PHE A 70 0.69 -0.34 -5.31
C PHE A 70 1.69 0.11 -6.39
N ASP A 71 1.57 -0.48 -7.58
CA ASP A 71 2.24 -0.03 -8.80
C ASP A 71 1.50 1.19 -9.33
N THR A 72 2.08 2.34 -9.16
CA THR A 72 1.45 3.61 -9.55
C THR A 72 1.47 3.86 -11.06
N SER A 73 2.21 3.08 -11.85
CA SER A 73 2.14 3.11 -13.30
C SER A 73 0.78 2.61 -13.82
N VAL A 74 0.19 1.64 -13.10
CA VAL A 74 -1.18 1.17 -13.34
C VAL A 74 -2.21 2.01 -12.59
N GLY A 75 -1.92 2.38 -11.34
CA GLY A 75 -2.81 3.19 -10.49
C GLY A 75 -3.14 4.56 -11.08
N GLY A 76 -2.28 5.13 -11.93
CA GLY A 76 -2.57 6.34 -12.70
C GLY A 76 -3.74 6.20 -13.70
N GLN A 77 -4.13 4.97 -14.06
CA GLN A 77 -5.30 4.67 -14.88
C GLN A 77 -6.60 4.58 -14.05
N PHE A 78 -6.50 4.54 -12.74
CA PHE A 78 -7.67 4.51 -11.88
C PHE A 78 -8.55 5.74 -12.11
N TRP A 79 -9.84 5.54 -12.38
CA TRP A 79 -10.73 6.61 -12.82
C TRP A 79 -10.78 7.81 -11.86
N LEU A 80 -10.65 7.59 -10.54
CA LEU A 80 -10.64 8.68 -9.56
C LEU A 80 -9.41 9.57 -9.72
N THR A 81 -8.23 8.97 -9.93
CA THR A 81 -7.00 9.70 -10.24
C THR A 81 -7.08 10.39 -11.58
N ARG A 82 -7.45 9.63 -12.62
CA ARG A 82 -7.47 10.11 -14.00
C ARG A 82 -8.43 11.29 -14.21
N ASP A 83 -9.65 11.19 -13.67
CA ASP A 83 -10.74 12.10 -14.03
C ASP A 83 -10.99 13.19 -12.98
N TYR A 84 -10.62 12.99 -11.72
CA TYR A 84 -11.01 13.87 -10.61
C TYR A 84 -9.86 14.40 -9.77
N LEU A 85 -8.79 13.61 -9.59
CA LEU A 85 -7.64 13.92 -8.72
C LEU A 85 -6.29 13.71 -9.42
N PRO A 86 -6.03 14.38 -10.55
CA PRO A 86 -4.76 14.22 -11.28
C PRO A 86 -3.53 14.63 -10.45
N GLU A 87 -3.69 15.41 -9.38
CA GLU A 87 -2.63 15.81 -8.45
C GLU A 87 -1.99 14.61 -7.75
N VAL A 88 -2.71 13.51 -7.60
CA VAL A 88 -2.20 12.28 -6.98
C VAL A 88 -0.94 11.78 -7.70
N ALA A 89 -0.90 11.89 -9.03
CA ALA A 89 0.25 11.48 -9.83
C ALA A 89 1.54 12.27 -9.52
N ALA A 90 1.42 13.46 -8.94
CA ALA A 90 2.55 14.31 -8.56
C ALA A 90 3.05 14.05 -7.13
N LEU A 91 2.35 13.25 -6.33
CA LEU A 91 2.76 12.95 -4.97
C LEU A 91 4.07 12.15 -4.95
N ASN A 92 4.94 12.45 -3.99
CA ASN A 92 6.25 11.80 -3.89
C ASN A 92 6.14 10.28 -3.72
N GLY A 93 5.18 9.79 -2.92
CA GLY A 93 4.91 8.36 -2.75
C GLY A 93 4.60 7.65 -4.07
N PHE A 94 3.86 8.30 -4.98
CA PHE A 94 3.57 7.77 -6.31
C PHE A 94 4.84 7.62 -7.17
N ARG A 95 5.78 8.54 -7.07
CA ARG A 95 7.06 8.44 -7.81
C ARG A 95 7.93 7.30 -7.30
N VAL A 96 7.98 7.10 -5.97
CA VAL A 96 8.71 5.98 -5.36
C VAL A 96 8.17 4.65 -5.85
N LEU A 97 6.85 4.50 -5.88
CA LEU A 97 6.20 3.26 -6.30
C LEU A 97 6.25 3.03 -7.82
N ALA A 98 6.47 4.07 -8.61
CA ALA A 98 6.70 3.93 -10.05
C ALA A 98 8.03 3.20 -10.37
N ALA A 99 8.97 3.10 -9.41
CA ALA A 99 10.22 2.36 -9.53
C ALA A 99 10.07 0.89 -9.09
N LEU A 100 8.88 0.30 -9.21
CA LEU A 100 8.60 -1.08 -8.78
C LEU A 100 9.62 -2.13 -9.28
N PRO A 101 10.07 -2.13 -10.56
CA PRO A 101 11.08 -3.08 -11.01
C PRO A 101 12.39 -2.98 -10.21
N GLU A 102 12.86 -1.76 -9.93
CA GLU A 102 14.07 -1.52 -9.14
C GLU A 102 13.90 -2.00 -7.68
N LEU A 103 12.72 -1.80 -7.10
CA LEU A 103 12.39 -2.27 -5.76
C LEU A 103 12.38 -3.81 -5.69
N ALA A 104 11.80 -4.48 -6.67
CA ALA A 104 11.77 -5.92 -6.77
C ALA A 104 13.19 -6.51 -6.96
N ASP A 105 13.95 -5.93 -7.88
CA ASP A 105 15.33 -6.34 -8.19
C ASP A 105 16.25 -6.19 -6.97
N ALA A 106 16.03 -5.16 -6.14
CA ALA A 106 16.84 -4.88 -4.95
C ALA A 106 16.89 -6.07 -3.95
N ILE A 107 15.86 -6.90 -3.94
CA ILE A 107 15.73 -8.07 -3.05
C ILE A 107 15.58 -9.40 -3.81
N GLY A 108 15.63 -9.37 -5.14
CA GLY A 108 15.44 -10.55 -5.99
C GLY A 108 14.00 -11.11 -5.88
N ALA A 109 13.00 -10.23 -5.78
CA ALA A 109 11.62 -10.64 -5.57
C ALA A 109 10.91 -11.00 -6.87
N GLU A 110 10.06 -12.01 -6.81
CA GLU A 110 8.99 -12.23 -7.78
C GLU A 110 7.83 -11.26 -7.49
N THR A 111 7.29 -10.65 -8.54
CA THR A 111 6.17 -9.73 -8.45
C THR A 111 4.90 -10.36 -9.01
N SER A 112 3.82 -10.36 -8.25
CA SER A 112 2.51 -10.85 -8.66
C SER A 112 1.45 -9.76 -8.52
N PRO A 113 0.51 -9.62 -9.46
CA PRO A 113 -0.65 -8.74 -9.30
C PRO A 113 -1.61 -9.28 -8.25
N VAL A 114 -2.27 -8.37 -7.55
CA VAL A 114 -3.36 -8.68 -6.62
C VAL A 114 -4.59 -7.93 -7.09
N THR A 115 -5.66 -8.64 -7.36
CA THR A 115 -6.94 -8.04 -7.73
C THR A 115 -7.69 -7.56 -6.48
N ILE A 116 -8.46 -6.49 -6.64
CA ILE A 116 -9.25 -5.90 -5.55
C ILE A 116 -10.72 -6.25 -5.77
N PRO A 117 -11.36 -7.00 -4.86
CA PRO A 117 -12.78 -7.32 -4.97
C PRO A 117 -13.63 -6.05 -4.83
N TRP A 118 -14.78 -6.02 -5.51
CA TRP A 118 -15.66 -4.85 -5.53
C TRP A 118 -16.25 -4.51 -4.15
N ASP A 119 -16.41 -5.51 -3.30
CA ASP A 119 -16.95 -5.41 -1.94
C ASP A 119 -15.87 -5.34 -0.86
N CYS A 120 -14.63 -4.99 -1.25
CA CYS A 120 -13.51 -4.86 -0.33
C CYS A 120 -13.94 -4.11 0.94
N ALA A 121 -13.73 -4.73 2.11
CA ALA A 121 -14.15 -4.21 3.40
C ALA A 121 -13.12 -3.24 3.99
N ASP A 122 -11.84 -3.36 3.59
CA ASP A 122 -10.79 -2.44 4.02
C ASP A 122 -10.85 -1.14 3.22
N GLY A 123 -10.63 -0.01 3.90
CA GLY A 123 -10.73 1.33 3.31
C GLY A 123 -9.39 1.89 2.88
N PHE A 124 -8.98 1.68 1.64
CA PHE A 124 -7.84 2.34 0.99
C PHE A 124 -8.27 3.05 -0.29
N TYR A 125 -7.35 3.73 -0.97
CA TYR A 125 -7.70 4.68 -2.02
C TYR A 125 -8.47 4.04 -3.19
N GLU A 126 -8.13 2.82 -3.62
CA GLU A 126 -8.77 2.09 -4.71
C GLU A 126 -9.93 1.17 -4.25
N ALA A 127 -10.16 1.00 -2.95
CA ALA A 127 -11.13 0.03 -2.41
C ALA A 127 -12.56 0.20 -2.89
N TYR A 128 -12.93 1.42 -3.27
CA TYR A 128 -14.29 1.75 -3.69
C TYR A 128 -14.42 1.94 -5.21
N TRP A 129 -13.58 1.27 -5.99
CA TRP A 129 -13.47 1.42 -7.44
C TRP A 129 -14.80 1.21 -8.19
N ARG A 130 -15.67 0.35 -7.68
CA ARG A 130 -16.99 0.05 -8.23
C ARG A 130 -18.12 0.79 -7.49
N ARG A 131 -17.80 1.51 -6.43
CA ARG A 131 -18.74 2.21 -5.53
C ARG A 131 -18.41 3.70 -5.46
N PRO A 132 -18.53 4.44 -6.58
CA PRO A 132 -18.04 5.82 -6.67
C PRO A 132 -18.69 6.77 -5.66
N GLU A 133 -19.94 6.51 -5.23
CA GLU A 133 -20.66 7.29 -4.22
C GLU A 133 -19.95 7.29 -2.87
N ALA A 134 -19.18 6.24 -2.55
CA ALA A 134 -18.44 6.15 -1.31
C ALA A 134 -17.45 7.31 -1.16
N TYR A 135 -16.83 7.78 -2.23
CA TYR A 135 -15.90 8.91 -2.19
C TYR A 135 -16.60 10.26 -1.92
N LEU A 136 -17.93 10.34 -1.94
CA LEU A 136 -18.68 11.52 -1.51
C LEU A 136 -18.80 11.60 0.02
N ASP A 137 -18.61 10.48 0.75
CA ASP A 137 -18.58 10.46 2.21
C ASP A 137 -17.22 10.96 2.73
N GLU A 138 -17.24 12.00 3.55
CA GLU A 138 -16.03 12.58 4.15
C GLU A 138 -15.28 11.57 5.03
N ARG A 139 -15.99 10.65 5.70
CA ARG A 139 -15.36 9.62 6.54
C ARG A 139 -14.50 8.66 5.73
N VAL A 140 -14.96 8.31 4.52
CA VAL A 140 -14.18 7.49 3.57
C VAL A 140 -12.92 8.23 3.15
N ARG A 141 -13.03 9.51 2.80
CA ARG A 141 -11.88 10.31 2.38
C ARG A 141 -10.86 10.49 3.50
N ARG A 142 -11.32 10.79 4.72
CA ARG A 142 -10.44 10.92 5.90
C ARG A 142 -9.73 9.62 6.30
N GLY A 143 -10.24 8.47 5.89
CA GLY A 143 -9.59 7.18 6.09
C GLY A 143 -8.37 6.95 5.18
N THR A 144 -8.08 7.88 4.26
CA THR A 144 -7.03 7.70 3.24
C THR A 144 -6.16 8.94 3.15
N SER A 145 -4.87 8.80 3.46
CA SER A 145 -3.89 9.91 3.49
C SER A 145 -3.72 10.66 2.16
N ILE A 146 -4.08 10.07 1.04
CA ILE A 146 -4.01 10.68 -0.29
C ILE A 146 -4.84 11.97 -0.36
N TRP A 147 -6.04 11.98 0.24
CA TRP A 147 -6.90 13.15 0.23
C TRP A 147 -6.29 14.34 1.00
N ASP A 148 -5.65 14.07 2.13
CA ASP A 148 -4.92 15.10 2.87
C ASP A 148 -3.70 15.60 2.07
N ALA A 149 -3.01 14.70 1.39
CA ALA A 149 -1.81 15.03 0.62
C ALA A 149 -2.09 15.91 -0.61
N VAL A 150 -3.23 15.73 -1.29
CA VAL A 150 -3.62 16.58 -2.43
C VAL A 150 -4.17 17.93 -1.98
N GLY A 151 -4.61 18.03 -0.74
CA GLY A 151 -5.07 19.25 -0.11
C GLY A 151 -6.55 19.60 -0.36
N PRO A 152 -7.08 20.52 0.45
CA PRO A 152 -8.53 20.76 0.54
C PRO A 152 -9.14 21.39 -0.73
N GLU A 153 -8.37 22.05 -1.56
CA GLU A 153 -8.88 22.66 -2.81
C GLU A 153 -9.13 21.57 -3.86
N ALA A 154 -8.16 20.67 -4.06
CA ALA A 154 -8.27 19.54 -4.98
C ALA A 154 -9.41 18.61 -4.53
N GLU A 155 -9.51 18.30 -3.22
CA GLU A 155 -10.60 17.51 -2.65
C GLU A 155 -11.97 18.11 -2.98
N ARG A 156 -12.19 19.41 -2.65
CA ARG A 156 -13.47 20.08 -2.90
C ARG A 156 -13.84 20.09 -4.39
N ARG A 157 -12.86 20.29 -5.27
CA ARG A 157 -13.06 20.26 -6.72
C ARG A 157 -13.46 18.85 -7.16
N ALA A 158 -12.71 17.81 -6.77
CA ALA A 158 -12.97 16.42 -7.12
C ALA A 158 -14.35 15.96 -6.67
N VAL A 159 -14.72 16.23 -5.42
CA VAL A 159 -16.03 15.86 -4.85
C VAL A 159 -17.18 16.55 -5.60
N ARG A 160 -17.05 17.83 -5.95
CA ARG A 160 -18.09 18.53 -6.74
C ARG A 160 -18.25 17.91 -8.13
N HIS A 161 -17.14 17.63 -8.83
CA HIS A 161 -17.18 17.07 -10.17
C HIS A 161 -17.72 15.64 -10.16
N LEU A 162 -17.25 14.80 -9.23
CA LEU A 162 -17.77 13.44 -9.09
C LEU A 162 -19.28 13.43 -8.80
N ARG A 163 -19.74 14.29 -7.89
CA ARG A 163 -21.19 14.40 -7.59
C ARG A 163 -22.00 14.82 -8.81
N ALA A 164 -21.51 15.77 -9.60
CA ALA A 164 -22.16 16.21 -10.83
C ALA A 164 -22.20 15.10 -11.89
N ASP A 165 -21.13 14.34 -12.04
CA ASP A 165 -21.04 13.26 -13.02
C ASP A 165 -21.89 12.05 -12.62
N LEU A 166 -21.98 11.73 -11.32
CA LEU A 166 -22.90 10.72 -10.83
C LEU A 166 -24.35 11.14 -11.05
N GLY A 167 -24.72 12.38 -10.73
CA GLY A 167 -26.08 12.88 -10.91
C GLY A 167 -26.52 12.98 -12.37
N SER A 168 -25.60 13.16 -13.31
CA SER A 168 -25.89 13.26 -14.75
C SER A 168 -25.73 11.95 -15.51
N GLY A 169 -25.24 10.86 -14.87
CA GLY A 169 -24.95 9.58 -15.54
C GLY A 169 -23.58 9.54 -16.24
N ARG A 170 -22.85 10.65 -16.36
CA ARG A 170 -21.57 10.69 -17.08
C ARG A 170 -20.49 9.77 -16.48
N TRP A 171 -20.51 9.52 -15.17
CA TRP A 171 -19.59 8.56 -14.59
C TRP A 171 -19.88 7.15 -15.13
N ALA A 172 -21.14 6.72 -15.18
CA ALA A 172 -21.54 5.42 -15.69
C ALA A 172 -21.28 5.28 -17.19
N GLU A 173 -21.47 6.35 -17.98
CA GLU A 173 -21.11 6.36 -19.40
C GLU A 173 -19.62 6.05 -19.63
N ARG A 174 -18.72 6.58 -18.78
CA ARG A 174 -17.27 6.39 -18.93
C ARG A 174 -16.75 5.10 -18.28
N ASN A 175 -17.38 4.67 -17.20
CA ASN A 175 -16.84 3.62 -16.33
C ASN A 175 -17.82 2.45 -16.11
N GLY A 176 -18.94 2.41 -16.84
CA GLY A 176 -20.02 1.43 -16.61
C GLY A 176 -19.58 -0.03 -16.73
N THR A 177 -18.57 -0.32 -17.57
CA THR A 177 -18.00 -1.66 -17.70
C THR A 177 -17.38 -2.18 -16.40
N LEU A 178 -16.98 -1.29 -15.49
CA LEU A 178 -16.48 -1.70 -14.17
C LEU A 178 -17.58 -2.33 -13.30
N LEU A 179 -18.84 -1.96 -13.54
CA LEU A 179 -19.99 -2.47 -12.77
C LEU A 179 -20.25 -3.97 -12.98
N ASP A 180 -19.72 -4.54 -14.06
CA ASP A 180 -19.85 -5.95 -14.40
C ASP A 180 -18.72 -6.82 -13.82
N LEU A 181 -17.70 -6.21 -13.23
CA LEU A 181 -16.53 -6.93 -12.70
C LEU A 181 -16.72 -7.27 -11.22
N GLU A 182 -16.36 -8.48 -10.83
CA GLU A 182 -16.30 -8.89 -9.41
C GLU A 182 -15.01 -8.43 -8.73
N GLU A 183 -13.92 -8.28 -9.49
CA GLU A 183 -12.64 -7.80 -9.03
C GLU A 183 -11.93 -7.03 -10.14
N ALA A 184 -11.03 -6.12 -9.77
CA ALA A 184 -10.28 -5.28 -10.69
C ALA A 184 -8.78 -5.27 -10.38
N GLU A 185 -7.97 -5.23 -11.43
CA GLU A 185 -6.53 -5.00 -11.35
C GLU A 185 -6.30 -3.48 -11.32
N LEU A 186 -5.91 -2.96 -10.16
CA LEU A 186 -5.75 -1.53 -9.87
C LEU A 186 -4.33 -1.17 -9.39
N GLY A 187 -3.37 -2.00 -9.73
CA GLY A 187 -1.96 -1.76 -9.39
C GLY A 187 -1.50 -2.38 -8.07
N ALA A 188 -2.35 -3.09 -7.33
CA ALA A 188 -1.87 -3.80 -6.13
C ALA A 188 -0.91 -4.93 -6.52
N ARG A 189 0.23 -5.00 -5.83
CA ARG A 189 1.32 -5.95 -6.09
C ARG A 189 1.79 -6.61 -4.81
N LEU A 190 2.11 -7.88 -4.94
CA LEU A 190 2.81 -8.66 -3.93
C LEU A 190 4.20 -9.00 -4.45
N LEU A 191 5.24 -8.60 -3.71
CA LEU A 191 6.63 -8.97 -3.95
C LEU A 191 7.02 -10.04 -2.94
N ILE A 192 7.60 -11.13 -3.40
CA ILE A 192 8.05 -12.24 -2.55
C ILE A 192 9.50 -12.58 -2.90
N ALA A 193 10.36 -12.55 -1.86
CA ALA A 193 11.79 -12.88 -1.97
C ALA A 193 12.23 -13.88 -0.89
#